data_b68ff0ae44fa139f9df0ec835b35de14
#
_entry.id   b68ff0ae44fa139f9df0ec835b35de14
#
_cell.length_a   1.000
_cell.length_b   1.000
_cell.length_c   1.000
_cell.angle_alpha   90.00
_cell.angle_beta   90.00
_cell.angle_gamma   90.00
#
_symmetry.space_group_name_H-M   'P 1'
#
loop_
_entity.id
_entity.type
_entity.pdbx_description
1 polymer ?
#
loop_
_entity_poly.entity_id
_entity_poly.type
_entity_poly.pdbx_seq_one_letter_code
_entity_poly.pdbx_strand_id
1 'polypeptide(L)'
;GVSKYSAVAIPACNGDQSVVPFAAGALDFDAAYVNLGTGAFVLRPTADALSAPPLLTSVIRMDGQDTDFVLEGSVNGAGAALDWYERHQGAAADRMLALLGDGELADEGAPFFLNGVAGLASPFWKPDFESRFVGDGTDLQLCRAVLESVAFLVKANLDEMDRHRPAPERLVASGGLAENRLLCRMLACLSGVPVDRGSDREATSRGLAFLVAGMPKDFEAPPVERFEPDADQRLLARYLKWLALMREASGS
;
A
#
# COMPACT_ATOMS: atom_id res chain seq x y z
N GLY A 1 11.70 1.61 -28.53
CA GLY A 1 12.01 0.34 -29.20
C GLY A 1 11.01 0.03 -30.31
N VAL A 2 11.31 -0.97 -31.14
CA VAL A 2 10.42 -1.46 -32.19
C VAL A 2 10.15 -2.94 -31.93
N SER A 3 8.88 -3.35 -31.99
CA SER A 3 8.50 -4.75 -31.82
C SER A 3 9.14 -5.61 -32.89
N LYS A 4 9.62 -6.80 -32.51
CA LYS A 4 10.16 -7.83 -33.41
C LYS A 4 9.13 -8.33 -34.43
N TYR A 5 7.85 -8.15 -34.13
CA TYR A 5 6.72 -8.73 -34.89
C TYR A 5 5.80 -7.68 -35.51
N SER A 6 6.07 -6.41 -35.29
CA SER A 6 5.33 -5.29 -35.92
C SER A 6 6.26 -4.11 -36.13
N ALA A 7 5.94 -3.28 -37.14
CA ALA A 7 6.64 -2.01 -37.38
C ALA A 7 6.16 -0.89 -36.44
N VAL A 8 5.38 -1.23 -35.40
CA VAL A 8 4.85 -0.25 -34.44
C VAL A 8 5.91 0.04 -33.38
N ALA A 9 6.23 1.31 -33.19
CA ALA A 9 7.09 1.73 -32.08
C ALA A 9 6.43 1.49 -30.73
N ILE A 10 7.21 1.03 -29.75
CA ILE A 10 6.81 0.93 -28.36
C ILE A 10 7.45 2.11 -27.63
N PRO A 11 6.70 3.20 -27.38
CA PRO A 11 7.26 4.43 -26.81
C PRO A 11 7.63 4.28 -25.33
N ALA A 12 6.93 3.40 -24.59
CA ALA A 12 7.22 3.09 -23.20
C ALA A 12 6.90 1.62 -22.89
N CYS A 13 7.61 1.05 -21.94
CA CYS A 13 7.36 -0.27 -21.38
C CYS A 13 7.68 -0.21 -19.89
N ASN A 14 6.69 -0.54 -19.04
CA ASN A 14 6.87 -0.51 -17.60
C ASN A 14 5.95 -1.55 -16.92
N GLY A 15 6.21 -1.86 -15.65
CA GLY A 15 5.28 -2.63 -14.82
C GLY A 15 4.03 -1.81 -14.47
N ASP A 16 2.91 -2.48 -14.27
CA ASP A 16 1.62 -1.84 -13.97
C ASP A 16 1.68 -1.01 -12.68
N GLN A 17 2.24 -1.54 -11.59
CA GLN A 17 2.41 -0.79 -10.34
C GLN A 17 3.49 0.31 -10.43
N SER A 18 4.51 0.13 -11.28
CA SER A 18 5.63 1.09 -11.40
C SER A 18 5.23 2.39 -12.08
N VAL A 19 4.13 2.42 -12.84
CA VAL A 19 3.62 3.64 -13.47
C VAL A 19 2.64 4.41 -12.59
N VAL A 20 2.09 3.78 -11.54
CA VAL A 20 1.09 4.40 -10.65
C VAL A 20 1.59 5.72 -10.02
N PRO A 21 2.84 5.85 -9.56
CA PRO A 21 3.35 7.11 -9.02
C PRO A 21 3.25 8.29 -10.00
N PHE A 22 3.25 8.03 -11.30
CA PHE A 22 3.15 9.05 -12.35
C PHE A 22 1.69 9.45 -12.68
N ALA A 23 0.70 8.84 -12.05
CA ALA A 23 -0.71 9.17 -12.32
C ALA A 23 -1.10 10.59 -11.92
N ALA A 24 -0.37 11.18 -10.97
CA ALA A 24 -0.56 12.57 -10.52
C ALA A 24 0.44 13.55 -11.16
N GLY A 25 1.28 13.11 -12.10
CA GLY A 25 2.32 13.92 -12.74
C GLY A 25 3.73 13.41 -12.44
N ALA A 26 4.69 14.32 -12.37
CA ALA A 26 6.08 13.99 -12.04
C ALA A 26 6.20 13.41 -10.62
N LEU A 27 7.23 12.59 -10.38
CA LEU A 27 7.48 12.01 -9.08
C LEU A 27 7.69 13.09 -8.02
N ASP A 28 7.01 12.92 -6.90
CA ASP A 28 7.27 13.68 -5.69
C ASP A 28 8.17 12.86 -4.75
N PHE A 29 9.37 13.35 -4.53
CA PHE A 29 10.36 12.66 -3.69
C PHE A 29 10.06 12.78 -2.19
N ASP A 30 9.18 13.69 -1.80
CA ASP A 30 8.72 13.84 -0.42
C ASP A 30 7.45 13.01 -0.12
N ALA A 31 6.86 12.36 -1.14
CA ALA A 31 5.73 11.46 -0.98
C ALA A 31 6.14 9.98 -0.88
N ALA A 32 5.28 9.17 -0.26
CA ALA A 32 5.23 7.72 -0.44
C ALA A 32 3.95 7.34 -1.19
N TYR A 33 4.07 6.45 -2.15
CA TYR A 33 2.96 5.96 -2.96
C TYR A 33 2.51 4.60 -2.45
N VAL A 34 1.22 4.45 -2.19
CA VAL A 34 0.64 3.20 -1.67
C VAL A 34 -0.44 2.73 -2.63
N ASN A 35 -0.13 1.70 -3.41
CA ASN A 35 -1.10 1.08 -4.31
C ASN A 35 -1.76 -0.10 -3.61
N LEU A 36 -3.07 -0.04 -3.39
CA LEU A 36 -3.89 -0.97 -2.62
C LEU A 36 -4.82 -1.76 -3.55
N GLY A 37 -4.32 -2.85 -4.09
CA GLY A 37 -5.03 -3.78 -4.96
C GLY A 37 -5.27 -5.14 -4.28
N THR A 38 -5.15 -6.24 -5.02
CA THR A 38 -5.15 -7.62 -4.50
C THR A 38 -4.03 -7.81 -3.48
N GLY A 39 -2.82 -7.35 -3.81
CA GLY A 39 -1.74 -7.04 -2.87
C GLY A 39 -1.63 -5.53 -2.67
N ALA A 40 -0.61 -5.09 -1.90
CA ALA A 40 -0.27 -3.67 -1.84
C ALA A 40 1.23 -3.45 -2.06
N PHE A 41 1.55 -2.30 -2.62
CA PHE A 41 2.92 -1.84 -2.83
C PHE A 41 3.12 -0.47 -2.19
N VAL A 42 4.22 -0.33 -1.48
CA VAL A 42 4.66 0.94 -0.88
C VAL A 42 5.92 1.36 -1.61
N LEU A 43 5.90 2.49 -2.30
CA LEU A 43 7.01 2.99 -3.10
C LEU A 43 7.48 4.34 -2.57
N ARG A 44 8.78 4.46 -2.33
CA ARG A 44 9.43 5.72 -1.94
C ARG A 44 10.47 6.09 -2.99
N PRO A 45 10.25 7.15 -3.79
CA PRO A 45 11.23 7.63 -4.76
C PRO A 45 12.58 7.95 -4.11
N THR A 46 13.69 7.56 -4.77
CA THR A 46 15.05 7.85 -4.35
C THR A 46 15.85 8.41 -5.52
N ALA A 47 16.76 9.35 -5.24
CA ALA A 47 17.62 9.94 -6.28
C ALA A 47 18.62 8.92 -6.84
N ASP A 48 19.06 7.99 -5.98
CA ASP A 48 20.04 6.97 -6.31
C ASP A 48 19.53 5.58 -5.94
N ALA A 49 20.15 4.54 -6.51
CA ALA A 49 19.90 3.16 -6.14
C ALA A 49 20.38 2.95 -4.69
N LEU A 50 19.44 2.73 -3.78
CA LEU A 50 19.68 2.58 -2.36
C LEU A 50 19.53 1.12 -1.93
N SER A 51 20.59 0.51 -1.44
CA SER A 51 20.51 -0.84 -0.84
C SER A 51 19.94 -0.75 0.57
N ALA A 52 18.75 -1.24 0.77
CA ALA A 52 17.99 -1.11 2.03
C ALA A 52 17.27 -2.43 2.42
N PRO A 53 17.98 -3.58 2.59
CA PRO A 53 17.32 -4.80 3.05
C PRO A 53 16.63 -4.55 4.40
N PRO A 54 15.41 -5.11 4.61
CA PRO A 54 14.72 -6.14 3.81
C PRO A 54 13.82 -5.59 2.70
N LEU A 55 13.90 -4.31 2.35
CA LEU A 55 13.17 -3.70 1.23
C LEU A 55 13.83 -4.04 -0.11
N LEU A 56 13.07 -3.90 -1.18
CA LEU A 56 13.60 -3.96 -2.55
C LEU A 56 13.98 -2.57 -3.03
N THR A 57 14.89 -2.52 -4.01
CA THR A 57 15.17 -1.32 -4.78
C THR A 57 14.81 -1.60 -6.24
N SER A 58 13.93 -0.79 -6.80
CA SER A 58 13.40 -0.97 -8.14
C SER A 58 13.64 0.28 -8.99
N VAL A 59 13.84 0.08 -10.30
CA VAL A 59 13.82 1.14 -11.31
C VAL A 59 12.38 1.30 -11.78
N ILE A 60 11.82 2.50 -11.68
CA ILE A 60 10.46 2.77 -12.14
C ILE A 60 10.41 3.60 -13.43
N ARG A 61 11.47 4.29 -13.78
CA ARG A 61 11.64 4.96 -15.07
C ARG A 61 13.11 4.97 -15.47
N MET A 62 13.35 4.78 -16.76
CA MET A 62 14.65 4.99 -17.39
C MET A 62 14.44 5.70 -18.72
N ASP A 63 15.09 6.84 -18.89
CA ASP A 63 15.05 7.64 -20.11
C ASP A 63 16.47 8.16 -20.45
N GLY A 64 17.10 7.48 -21.40
CA GLY A 64 18.49 7.78 -21.75
C GLY A 64 19.44 7.51 -20.58
N GLN A 65 19.96 8.56 -19.94
CA GLN A 65 20.85 8.49 -18.78
C GLN A 65 20.12 8.76 -17.45
N ASP A 66 18.89 9.24 -17.51
CA ASP A 66 18.09 9.54 -16.32
C ASP A 66 17.37 8.27 -15.85
N THR A 67 17.52 7.96 -14.57
CA THR A 67 16.90 6.79 -13.94
C THR A 67 16.26 7.20 -12.63
N ASP A 68 14.97 6.89 -12.49
CA ASP A 68 14.24 7.07 -11.23
C ASP A 68 14.18 5.74 -10.49
N PHE A 69 14.60 5.75 -9.24
CA PHE A 69 14.60 4.59 -8.35
C PHE A 69 13.53 4.75 -7.27
N VAL A 70 13.12 3.62 -6.70
CA VAL A 70 12.28 3.57 -5.50
C VAL A 70 12.81 2.54 -4.53
N LEU A 71 12.64 2.79 -3.24
CA LEU A 71 12.51 1.73 -2.25
C LEU A 71 11.11 1.15 -2.39
N GLU A 72 11.02 -0.17 -2.39
CA GLU A 72 9.77 -0.90 -2.58
C GLU A 72 9.52 -1.84 -1.41
N GLY A 73 8.33 -1.68 -0.82
CA GLY A 73 7.76 -2.61 0.13
C GLY A 73 6.54 -3.29 -0.47
N SER A 74 6.38 -4.58 -0.20
CA SER A 74 5.30 -5.39 -0.77
C SER A 74 4.45 -6.02 0.32
N VAL A 75 3.13 -6.07 0.12
CA VAL A 75 2.14 -6.76 0.95
C VAL A 75 1.35 -7.70 0.05
N ASN A 76 1.53 -9.00 0.20
CA ASN A 76 0.87 -9.98 -0.68
C ASN A 76 -0.64 -10.04 -0.43
N GLY A 77 -1.06 -9.98 0.83
CA GLY A 77 -2.46 -10.08 1.24
C GLY A 77 -3.08 -8.73 1.57
N ALA A 78 -3.48 -7.92 0.58
CA ALA A 78 -4.30 -6.73 0.79
C ALA A 78 -5.77 -7.05 0.48
N GLY A 79 -6.30 -6.79 -0.73
CA GLY A 79 -7.62 -7.24 -1.11
C GLY A 79 -7.80 -8.75 -1.00
N ALA A 80 -6.76 -9.53 -1.33
CA ALA A 80 -6.77 -10.98 -1.17
C ALA A 80 -7.01 -11.45 0.29
N ALA A 81 -6.69 -10.62 1.30
CA ALA A 81 -6.99 -10.96 2.68
C ALA A 81 -8.49 -10.85 2.99
N LEU A 82 -9.21 -9.94 2.35
CA LEU A 82 -10.67 -9.87 2.44
C LEU A 82 -11.33 -11.07 1.74
N ASP A 83 -10.84 -11.48 0.58
CA ASP A 83 -11.28 -12.72 -0.10
C ASP A 83 -11.01 -13.96 0.76
N TRP A 84 -9.87 -13.98 1.47
CA TRP A 84 -9.54 -15.03 2.41
C TRP A 84 -10.53 -15.06 3.58
N TYR A 85 -10.87 -13.88 4.14
CA TYR A 85 -11.85 -13.75 5.20
C TYR A 85 -13.21 -14.31 4.77
N GLU A 86 -13.72 -13.92 3.60
CA GLU A 86 -15.01 -14.41 3.07
C GLU A 86 -15.04 -15.94 2.97
N ARG A 87 -13.98 -16.52 2.43
CA ARG A 87 -13.90 -17.98 2.24
C ARG A 87 -13.83 -18.76 3.56
N HIS A 88 -13.23 -18.18 4.60
CA HIS A 88 -13.00 -18.89 5.87
C HIS A 88 -14.08 -18.59 6.93
N GLN A 89 -14.68 -17.41 6.91
CA GLN A 89 -15.73 -17.03 7.86
C GLN A 89 -17.15 -17.14 7.27
N GLY A 90 -17.27 -17.20 5.94
CA GLY A 90 -18.57 -17.29 5.26
C GLY A 90 -19.37 -15.98 5.29
N ALA A 91 -18.77 -14.87 5.76
CA ALA A 91 -19.41 -13.56 5.81
C ALA A 91 -18.87 -12.67 4.70
N ALA A 92 -19.75 -11.95 3.99
CA ALA A 92 -19.35 -11.08 2.90
C ALA A 92 -18.55 -9.86 3.41
N ALA A 93 -17.31 -9.72 2.96
CA ALA A 93 -16.40 -8.65 3.37
C ALA A 93 -16.97 -7.27 3.04
N ASP A 94 -17.50 -7.07 1.84
CA ASP A 94 -18.11 -5.81 1.41
C ASP A 94 -19.22 -5.35 2.36
N ARG A 95 -20.07 -6.30 2.81
CA ARG A 95 -21.13 -6.00 3.78
C ARG A 95 -20.54 -5.60 5.13
N MET A 96 -19.51 -6.28 5.60
CA MET A 96 -18.85 -5.95 6.88
C MET A 96 -18.14 -4.61 6.79
N LEU A 97 -17.43 -4.32 5.69
CA LEU A 97 -16.79 -3.03 5.46
C LEU A 97 -17.81 -1.89 5.39
N ALA A 98 -18.98 -2.11 4.76
CA ALA A 98 -20.05 -1.14 4.74
C ALA A 98 -20.62 -0.87 6.15
N LEU A 99 -20.70 -1.89 7.02
CA LEU A 99 -21.13 -1.73 8.41
C LEU A 99 -20.06 -1.03 9.27
N LEU A 100 -18.78 -1.24 9.00
CA LEU A 100 -17.69 -0.49 9.64
C LEU A 100 -17.76 0.99 9.25
N GLY A 101 -18.09 1.28 7.98
CA GLY A 101 -18.21 2.64 7.46
C GLY A 101 -16.99 3.50 7.77
N ASP A 102 -17.22 4.76 8.11
CA ASP A 102 -16.22 5.73 8.62
C ASP A 102 -16.13 5.70 10.16
N GLY A 103 -16.39 4.55 10.78
CA GLY A 103 -16.42 4.39 12.22
C GLY A 103 -15.14 4.72 12.95
N GLU A 104 -15.02 4.27 14.20
CA GLU A 104 -13.82 4.48 15.02
C GLU A 104 -12.58 3.86 14.37
N LEU A 105 -11.42 4.49 14.55
CA LEU A 105 -10.15 4.00 14.00
C LEU A 105 -9.69 2.71 14.66
N ALA A 106 -9.97 2.51 15.94
CA ALA A 106 -9.59 1.33 16.69
C ALA A 106 -10.78 0.71 17.45
N ASP A 107 -10.78 -0.61 17.54
CA ASP A 107 -11.61 -1.39 18.47
C ASP A 107 -10.67 -2.24 19.32
N GLU A 108 -10.49 -1.86 20.60
CA GLU A 108 -9.58 -2.56 21.51
C GLU A 108 -10.04 -4.00 21.81
N GLY A 109 -11.33 -4.29 21.65
CA GLY A 109 -11.90 -5.63 21.81
C GLY A 109 -11.76 -6.52 20.58
N ALA A 110 -11.39 -5.97 19.42
CA ALA A 110 -11.21 -6.77 18.23
C ALA A 110 -9.97 -7.66 18.31
N PRO A 111 -10.02 -8.90 17.77
CA PRO A 111 -8.85 -9.77 17.67
C PRO A 111 -7.79 -9.17 16.76
N PHE A 112 -6.63 -9.82 16.68
CA PHE A 112 -5.62 -9.51 15.68
C PHE A 112 -5.68 -10.54 14.55
N PHE A 113 -5.43 -10.09 13.33
CA PHE A 113 -5.21 -10.98 12.19
C PHE A 113 -3.73 -10.98 11.81
N LEU A 114 -3.06 -12.11 11.97
CA LEU A 114 -1.71 -12.32 11.49
C LEU A 114 -1.81 -12.71 10.02
N ASN A 115 -1.65 -11.72 9.15
CA ASN A 115 -1.96 -11.81 7.74
C ASN A 115 -0.78 -12.38 6.95
N GLY A 116 -0.84 -13.68 6.67
CA GLY A 116 0.08 -14.41 5.79
C GLY A 116 -0.54 -14.82 4.46
N VAL A 117 -1.62 -14.16 4.05
CA VAL A 117 -2.30 -14.48 2.78
C VAL A 117 -1.34 -14.31 1.61
N ALA A 118 -1.18 -15.37 0.82
CA ALA A 118 -0.18 -15.50 -0.23
C ALA A 118 1.30 -15.39 0.26
N GLY A 119 1.53 -15.65 1.54
CA GLY A 119 2.83 -15.53 2.20
C GLY A 119 3.18 -14.09 2.63
N LEU A 120 4.14 -13.95 3.55
CA LEU A 120 4.64 -12.63 3.94
C LEU A 120 5.75 -12.17 2.99
N ALA A 121 5.56 -11.01 2.40
CA ALA A 121 6.59 -10.27 1.68
C ALA A 121 7.37 -9.35 2.65
N SER A 122 7.86 -8.21 2.20
CA SER A 122 8.60 -7.28 3.05
C SER A 122 7.75 -6.75 4.21
N PRO A 123 8.34 -6.46 5.36
CA PRO A 123 9.76 -6.68 5.68
C PRO A 123 10.07 -8.08 6.22
N PHE A 124 9.12 -8.99 6.33
CA PHE A 124 9.25 -10.27 7.05
C PHE A 124 9.83 -11.42 6.20
N TRP A 125 9.50 -11.47 4.89
CA TRP A 125 9.98 -12.48 3.92
C TRP A 125 9.77 -13.94 4.37
N LYS A 126 8.53 -14.30 4.67
CA LYS A 126 8.12 -15.63 5.12
C LYS A 126 7.05 -16.19 4.15
N PRO A 127 7.44 -16.85 3.06
CA PRO A 127 6.49 -17.28 2.02
C PRO A 127 5.51 -18.37 2.48
N ASP A 128 5.89 -19.14 3.51
CA ASP A 128 5.12 -20.23 4.10
C ASP A 128 4.36 -19.86 5.38
N PHE A 129 4.23 -18.54 5.67
CA PHE A 129 3.52 -18.07 6.85
C PHE A 129 2.01 -18.27 6.71
N GLU A 130 1.41 -18.97 7.67
CA GLU A 130 -0.03 -19.25 7.68
C GLU A 130 -0.81 -18.14 8.38
N SER A 131 -1.88 -17.68 7.71
CA SER A 131 -2.80 -16.67 8.25
C SER A 131 -3.61 -17.25 9.41
N ARG A 132 -3.78 -16.45 10.46
CA ARG A 132 -4.62 -16.81 11.60
C ARG A 132 -5.09 -15.60 12.40
N PHE A 133 -6.22 -15.77 13.07
CA PHE A 133 -6.64 -14.83 14.12
C PHE A 133 -5.96 -15.13 15.46
N VAL A 134 -5.73 -14.09 16.24
CA VAL A 134 -5.30 -14.15 17.65
C VAL A 134 -6.37 -13.47 18.47
N GLY A 135 -7.11 -14.27 19.23
CA GLY A 135 -8.33 -13.86 19.92
C GLY A 135 -9.60 -14.15 19.10
N ASP A 136 -10.73 -14.06 19.79
CA ASP A 136 -12.07 -14.29 19.23
C ASP A 136 -12.79 -12.95 19.02
N GLY A 137 -13.79 -12.95 18.16
CA GLY A 137 -14.61 -11.76 17.90
C GLY A 137 -15.83 -12.06 17.04
N THR A 138 -16.69 -11.08 16.90
CA THR A 138 -17.81 -11.11 15.96
C THR A 138 -17.29 -11.01 14.53
N ASP A 139 -18.11 -11.40 13.54
CA ASP A 139 -17.75 -11.26 12.11
C ASP A 139 -17.28 -9.85 11.76
N LEU A 140 -17.90 -8.83 12.35
CA LEU A 140 -17.52 -7.44 12.14
C LEU A 140 -16.12 -7.14 12.70
N GLN A 141 -15.80 -7.66 13.90
CA GLN A 141 -14.48 -7.49 14.51
C GLN A 141 -13.40 -8.30 13.78
N LEU A 142 -13.73 -9.50 13.29
CA LEU A 142 -12.83 -10.31 12.48
C LEU A 142 -12.51 -9.61 11.14
N CYS A 143 -13.52 -9.09 10.44
CA CYS A 143 -13.32 -8.33 9.20
C CYS A 143 -12.48 -7.06 9.44
N ARG A 144 -12.75 -6.34 10.54
CA ARG A 144 -11.95 -5.21 10.97
C ARG A 144 -10.48 -5.58 11.19
N ALA A 145 -10.21 -6.68 11.90
CA ALA A 145 -8.85 -7.15 12.16
C ALA A 145 -8.10 -7.46 10.85
N VAL A 146 -8.80 -7.98 9.83
CA VAL A 146 -8.23 -8.17 8.48
C VAL A 146 -7.88 -6.82 7.85
N LEU A 147 -8.78 -5.84 7.88
CA LEU A 147 -8.52 -4.50 7.34
C LEU A 147 -7.35 -3.81 8.07
N GLU A 148 -7.34 -3.87 9.41
CA GLU A 148 -6.22 -3.35 10.23
C GLU A 148 -4.90 -4.02 9.86
N SER A 149 -4.88 -5.33 9.60
CA SER A 149 -3.66 -6.04 9.23
C SER A 149 -3.03 -5.52 7.93
N VAL A 150 -3.84 -5.08 6.97
CA VAL A 150 -3.36 -4.43 5.74
C VAL A 150 -2.70 -3.10 6.07
N ALA A 151 -3.36 -2.25 6.88
CA ALA A 151 -2.78 -0.98 7.31
C ALA A 151 -1.48 -1.18 8.10
N PHE A 152 -1.43 -2.20 8.96
CA PHE A 152 -0.25 -2.53 9.77
C PHE A 152 0.92 -3.05 8.93
N LEU A 153 0.68 -3.87 7.91
CA LEU A 153 1.71 -4.31 6.97
C LEU A 153 2.27 -3.15 6.14
N VAL A 154 1.41 -2.23 5.69
CA VAL A 154 1.85 -0.99 5.02
C VAL A 154 2.71 -0.15 5.98
N LYS A 155 2.25 0.05 7.23
CA LYS A 155 3.01 0.80 8.24
C LYS A 155 4.36 0.15 8.55
N ALA A 156 4.43 -1.18 8.65
CA ALA A 156 5.68 -1.88 8.87
C ALA A 156 6.71 -1.65 7.75
N ASN A 157 6.24 -1.56 6.49
CA ASN A 157 7.09 -1.20 5.37
C ASN A 157 7.53 0.28 5.42
N LEU A 158 6.62 1.20 5.79
CA LEU A 158 6.98 2.61 5.99
C LEU A 158 8.01 2.77 7.11
N ASP A 159 7.83 2.09 8.26
CA ASP A 159 8.80 2.11 9.36
C ASP A 159 10.18 1.64 8.93
N GLU A 160 10.25 0.64 8.05
CA GLU A 160 11.52 0.18 7.50
C GLU A 160 12.13 1.19 6.54
N MET A 161 11.33 1.84 5.69
CA MET A 161 11.78 2.91 4.79
C MET A 161 12.32 4.12 5.55
N ASP A 162 11.68 4.48 6.67
CA ASP A 162 12.06 5.64 7.49
C ASP A 162 13.42 5.46 8.21
N ARG A 163 13.93 4.23 8.27
CA ARG A 163 15.32 3.97 8.73
C ARG A 163 16.38 4.39 7.72
N HIS A 164 15.99 4.49 6.45
CA HIS A 164 16.90 4.77 5.34
C HIS A 164 16.71 6.17 4.76
N ARG A 165 15.59 6.81 5.05
CA ARG A 165 15.20 8.13 4.56
C ARG A 165 14.36 8.88 5.60
N PRO A 166 14.31 10.22 5.59
CA PRO A 166 13.31 10.98 6.33
C PRO A 166 11.89 10.51 6.01
N ALA A 167 10.99 10.52 6.99
CA ALA A 167 9.58 10.17 6.78
C ALA A 167 8.97 10.99 5.63
N PRO A 168 7.98 10.44 4.89
CA PRO A 168 7.30 11.19 3.84
C PRO A 168 6.51 12.35 4.43
N GLU A 169 6.27 13.39 3.63
CA GLU A 169 5.36 14.47 4.01
C GLU A 169 3.88 14.10 3.79
N ARG A 170 3.62 13.09 2.93
CA ARG A 170 2.28 12.56 2.64
C ARG A 170 2.33 11.17 2.02
N LEU A 171 1.22 10.46 2.11
CA LEU A 171 0.99 9.24 1.34
C LEU A 171 0.07 9.55 0.15
N VAL A 172 0.35 8.94 -1.00
CA VAL A 172 -0.54 8.98 -2.17
C VAL A 172 -1.12 7.59 -2.34
N ALA A 173 -2.41 7.45 -2.02
CA ALA A 173 -3.11 6.16 -2.07
C ALA A 173 -3.85 5.97 -3.40
N SER A 174 -3.77 4.76 -3.94
CA SER A 174 -4.43 4.35 -5.19
C SER A 174 -4.85 2.88 -5.11
N GLY A 175 -5.57 2.41 -6.13
CA GLY A 175 -6.08 1.04 -6.22
C GLY A 175 -7.45 0.86 -5.58
N GLY A 176 -8.09 -0.27 -5.88
CA GLY A 176 -9.51 -0.49 -5.50
C GLY A 176 -9.75 -0.49 -4.00
N LEU A 177 -8.84 -1.03 -3.20
CA LEU A 177 -9.00 -1.05 -1.74
C LEU A 177 -8.79 0.34 -1.10
N ALA A 178 -8.14 1.28 -1.80
CA ALA A 178 -8.05 2.68 -1.36
C ALA A 178 -9.42 3.38 -1.32
N GLU A 179 -10.45 2.85 -1.98
CA GLU A 179 -11.83 3.36 -1.86
C GLU A 179 -12.40 3.22 -0.45
N ASN A 180 -11.84 2.32 0.35
CA ASN A 180 -12.22 2.20 1.75
C ASN A 180 -11.66 3.38 2.56
N ARG A 181 -12.55 4.30 2.96
CA ARG A 181 -12.20 5.53 3.70
C ARG A 181 -11.58 5.22 5.06
N LEU A 182 -12.09 4.18 5.75
CA LEU A 182 -11.55 3.79 7.06
C LEU A 182 -10.09 3.35 6.94
N LEU A 183 -9.74 2.59 5.88
CA LEU A 183 -8.35 2.21 5.63
C LEU A 183 -7.46 3.44 5.37
N CYS A 184 -7.91 4.41 4.57
CA CYS A 184 -7.16 5.65 4.34
C CYS A 184 -6.95 6.43 5.64
N ARG A 185 -7.97 6.52 6.50
CA ARG A 185 -7.86 7.15 7.83
C ARG A 185 -6.90 6.40 8.76
N MET A 186 -6.94 5.06 8.77
CA MET A 186 -5.98 4.24 9.51
C MET A 186 -4.55 4.49 9.04
N LEU A 187 -4.32 4.55 7.73
CA LEU A 187 -3.01 4.85 7.17
C LEU A 187 -2.52 6.26 7.56
N ALA A 188 -3.39 7.28 7.50
CA ALA A 188 -3.04 8.63 7.94
C ALA A 188 -2.69 8.65 9.44
N CYS A 189 -3.49 8.02 10.29
CA CYS A 189 -3.23 7.92 11.73
C CYS A 189 -1.89 7.22 12.02
N LEU A 190 -1.65 6.06 11.39
CA LEU A 190 -0.45 5.24 11.63
C LEU A 190 0.83 5.89 11.10
N SER A 191 0.75 6.55 9.94
CA SER A 191 1.92 7.22 9.34
C SER A 191 2.21 8.58 9.98
N GLY A 192 1.19 9.22 10.56
CA GLY A 192 1.29 10.57 11.11
C GLY A 192 1.32 11.68 10.05
N VAL A 193 1.07 11.33 8.78
CA VAL A 193 1.05 12.27 7.65
C VAL A 193 -0.27 12.15 6.87
N PRO A 194 -0.68 13.18 6.12
CA PRO A 194 -1.90 13.13 5.33
C PRO A 194 -1.84 12.03 4.25
N VAL A 195 -3.00 11.44 3.97
CA VAL A 195 -3.20 10.50 2.86
C VAL A 195 -4.02 11.19 1.78
N ASP A 196 -3.45 11.36 0.61
CA ASP A 196 -4.12 11.86 -0.59
C ASP A 196 -4.58 10.68 -1.43
N ARG A 197 -5.88 10.49 -1.57
CA ARG A 197 -6.47 9.48 -2.45
C ARG A 197 -6.93 10.13 -3.74
N GLY A 198 -6.38 9.69 -4.87
CA GLY A 198 -6.84 10.10 -6.19
C GLY A 198 -8.29 9.62 -6.45
N SER A 199 -9.06 10.43 -7.16
CA SER A 199 -10.42 10.07 -7.58
C SER A 199 -10.44 9.08 -8.76
N ASP A 200 -9.29 8.83 -9.38
CA ASP A 200 -9.16 8.01 -10.59
C ASP A 200 -8.85 6.55 -10.23
N ARG A 201 -9.70 5.64 -10.70
CA ARG A 201 -9.49 4.19 -10.59
C ARG A 201 -8.41 3.67 -11.53
N GLU A 202 -8.12 4.42 -12.61
CA GLU A 202 -7.23 4.02 -13.69
C GLU A 202 -5.83 4.64 -13.56
N ALA A 203 -5.31 4.68 -12.34
CA ALA A 203 -4.00 5.27 -12.04
C ALA A 203 -2.88 4.69 -12.92
N THR A 204 -2.89 3.37 -13.19
CA THR A 204 -1.93 2.71 -14.08
C THR A 204 -1.99 3.27 -15.51
N SER A 205 -3.18 3.34 -16.11
CA SER A 205 -3.37 3.85 -17.46
C SER A 205 -2.99 5.32 -17.55
N ARG A 206 -3.32 6.12 -16.53
CA ARG A 206 -3.01 7.54 -16.46
C ARG A 206 -1.51 7.79 -16.32
N GLY A 207 -0.83 7.05 -15.44
CA GLY A 207 0.62 7.15 -15.28
C GLY A 207 1.38 6.76 -16.54
N LEU A 208 0.94 5.69 -17.22
CA LEU A 208 1.52 5.30 -18.50
C LEU A 208 1.29 6.38 -19.56
N ALA A 209 0.07 6.94 -19.65
CA ALA A 209 -0.23 8.01 -20.60
C ALA A 209 0.65 9.26 -20.36
N PHE A 210 0.87 9.64 -19.09
CA PHE A 210 1.76 10.74 -18.73
C PHE A 210 3.21 10.51 -19.22
N LEU A 211 3.75 9.31 -19.01
CA LEU A 211 5.09 8.93 -19.47
C LEU A 211 5.19 8.91 -21.01
N VAL A 212 4.20 8.32 -21.68
CA VAL A 212 4.15 8.26 -23.16
C VAL A 212 4.04 9.65 -23.79
N ALA A 213 3.34 10.57 -23.13
CA ALA A 213 3.24 11.97 -23.55
C ALA A 213 4.53 12.79 -23.31
N GLY A 214 5.58 12.19 -22.75
CA GLY A 214 6.84 12.86 -22.47
C GLY A 214 6.81 13.75 -21.23
N MET A 215 5.98 13.41 -20.26
CA MET A 215 5.84 14.11 -18.96
C MET A 215 5.54 15.63 -19.15
N PRO A 216 4.39 15.98 -19.75
CA PRO A 216 4.06 17.37 -20.06
C PRO A 216 3.98 18.21 -18.77
N LYS A 217 4.54 19.43 -18.82
CA LYS A 217 4.59 20.33 -17.66
C LYS A 217 3.23 20.94 -17.28
N ASP A 218 2.30 20.96 -18.22
CA ASP A 218 0.92 21.42 -18.07
C ASP A 218 -0.06 20.30 -17.73
N PHE A 219 0.45 19.17 -17.27
CA PHE A 219 -0.39 18.05 -16.85
C PHE A 219 -1.19 18.42 -15.60
N GLU A 220 -2.52 18.32 -15.72
CA GLU A 220 -3.42 18.54 -14.58
C GLU A 220 -3.55 17.24 -13.76
N ALA A 221 -3.09 17.28 -12.52
CA ALA A 221 -3.28 16.19 -11.58
C ALA A 221 -4.79 16.00 -11.30
N PRO A 222 -5.26 14.75 -11.14
CA PRO A 222 -6.66 14.51 -10.75
C PRO A 222 -6.92 15.10 -9.36
N PRO A 223 -8.19 15.49 -9.09
CA PRO A 223 -8.56 15.90 -7.74
C PRO A 223 -8.32 14.77 -6.74
N VAL A 224 -7.94 15.12 -5.54
CA VAL A 224 -7.68 14.18 -4.45
C VAL A 224 -8.66 14.40 -3.31
N GLU A 225 -9.02 13.32 -2.62
CA GLU A 225 -9.60 13.40 -1.29
C GLU A 225 -8.49 13.23 -0.27
N ARG A 226 -8.38 14.18 0.67
CA ARG A 226 -7.34 14.20 1.69
C ARG A 226 -7.89 13.72 3.03
N PHE A 227 -7.15 12.81 3.65
CA PHE A 227 -7.39 12.31 4.99
C PHE A 227 -6.26 12.82 5.89
N GLU A 228 -6.60 13.73 6.80
CA GLU A 228 -5.63 14.25 7.77
C GLU A 228 -5.34 13.21 8.86
N PRO A 229 -4.13 13.19 9.42
CA PRO A 229 -3.78 12.28 10.49
C PRO A 229 -4.58 12.57 11.77
N ASP A 230 -5.27 11.55 12.27
CA ASP A 230 -5.95 11.56 13.57
C ASP A 230 -5.06 10.85 14.58
N ALA A 231 -4.75 11.49 15.70
CA ALA A 231 -3.84 10.95 16.72
C ALA A 231 -4.54 9.90 17.62
N ASP A 232 -5.12 8.84 17.04
CA ASP A 232 -5.72 7.76 17.83
C ASP A 232 -4.65 6.83 18.42
N GLN A 233 -4.30 7.07 19.68
CA GLN A 233 -3.31 6.29 20.42
C GLN A 233 -3.70 4.80 20.55
N ARG A 234 -5.00 4.47 20.48
CA ARG A 234 -5.48 3.07 20.55
C ARG A 234 -5.04 2.30 19.32
N LEU A 235 -5.16 2.91 18.12
CA LEU A 235 -4.72 2.25 16.87
C LEU A 235 -3.20 2.05 16.85
N LEU A 236 -2.43 3.03 17.30
CA LEU A 236 -0.97 2.88 17.46
C LEU A 236 -0.60 1.78 18.45
N ALA A 237 -1.28 1.70 19.59
CA ALA A 237 -1.06 0.63 20.56
C ALA A 237 -1.40 -0.76 20.00
N ARG A 238 -2.48 -0.86 19.19
CA ARG A 238 -2.83 -2.10 18.48
C ARG A 238 -1.76 -2.47 17.46
N TYR A 239 -1.27 -1.51 16.68
CA TYR A 239 -0.16 -1.76 15.75
C TYR A 239 1.07 -2.34 16.45
N LEU A 240 1.51 -1.74 17.55
CA LEU A 240 2.68 -2.22 18.30
C LEU A 240 2.49 -3.64 18.85
N LYS A 241 1.30 -3.95 19.37
CA LYS A 241 0.96 -5.31 19.83
C LYS A 241 0.95 -6.31 18.66
N TRP A 242 0.31 -5.93 17.54
CA TRP A 242 0.29 -6.75 16.35
C TRP A 242 1.70 -7.00 15.80
N LEU A 243 2.55 -5.98 15.76
CA LEU A 243 3.93 -6.10 15.30
C LEU A 243 4.75 -7.06 16.17
N ALA A 244 4.55 -7.02 17.48
CA ALA A 244 5.19 -7.98 18.41
C ALA A 244 4.74 -9.42 18.12
N LEU A 245 3.42 -9.66 17.96
CA LEU A 245 2.86 -10.96 17.60
C LEU A 245 3.37 -11.46 16.23
N MET A 246 3.47 -10.55 15.25
CA MET A 246 4.00 -10.89 13.91
C MET A 246 5.47 -11.30 13.99
N ARG A 247 6.30 -10.56 14.71
CA ARG A 247 7.72 -10.88 14.89
C ARG A 247 7.93 -12.21 15.60
N GLU A 248 7.21 -12.44 16.68
CA GLU A 248 7.25 -13.73 17.37
C GLU A 248 6.85 -14.89 16.45
N ALA A 249 5.75 -14.72 15.72
CA ALA A 249 5.23 -15.75 14.84
C ALA A 249 6.09 -16.01 13.60
N SER A 250 6.76 -14.99 13.07
CA SER A 250 7.64 -15.11 11.89
C SER A 250 9.07 -15.49 12.25
N GLY A 251 9.47 -15.35 13.49
CA GLY A 251 10.85 -15.58 13.94
C GLY A 251 11.81 -14.47 13.47
N SER A 252 11.32 -13.25 13.33
CA SER A 252 12.07 -12.08 12.85
C SER A 252 12.37 -11.07 13.97
#